data_b9ea65e1e569070df4ab05cc6d258d79
#
_entry.id   b9ea65e1e569070df4ab05cc6d258d79
#
_cell.length_a   1.000
_cell.length_b   1.000
_cell.length_c   1.000
_cell.angle_alpha   90.00
_cell.angle_beta   90.00
_cell.angle_gamma   90.00
#
_symmetry.space_group_name_H-M   'P 1'
#
loop_
_entity.id
_entity.type
_entity.pdbx_description
1 polymer ?
#
loop_
_entity_poly.entity_id
_entity_poly.type
_entity_poly.pdbx_seq_one_letter_code
_entity_poly.pdbx_strand_id
1 'polypeptide(L)'
;QQLRDGVLMDIARSSSFAQRLTGPVMVVPFRKTVREWKLNEKLNKRYEETREERGRLYFLPDRFELDGKVQTELRARGIYQARLFHADNRISGRFELPAQLGITEDFADYRFEPAFLAVGISDIRGIENALKLELGDQRLEFSPGSQVDWLGEGVHVTLPAQDGKKAA
;
A
#
# COMPACT_ATOMS: atom_id res chain seq x y z
N GLN A 1 -0.42 19.76 -6.46
CA GLN A 1 0.35 19.51 -7.68
C GLN A 1 1.31 18.33 -7.60
N GLN A 2 1.82 17.99 -6.42
CA GLN A 2 2.80 16.90 -6.25
C GLN A 2 2.19 15.49 -6.29
N LEU A 3 0.89 15.36 -6.11
CA LEU A 3 0.18 14.09 -6.23
C LEU A 3 -0.12 13.69 -7.69
N ARG A 4 0.23 14.54 -8.64
CA ARG A 4 0.10 14.24 -10.08
C ARG A 4 1.24 13.42 -10.62
N ASP A 5 2.40 13.50 -9.98
CA ASP A 5 3.55 12.70 -10.35
C ASP A 5 3.35 11.31 -9.78
N GLY A 6 3.08 10.36 -10.62
CA GLY A 6 2.81 9.01 -10.21
C GLY A 6 3.92 8.42 -9.31
N VAL A 7 3.54 7.54 -8.41
CA VAL A 7 4.47 6.76 -7.60
C VAL A 7 4.95 5.59 -8.43
N LEU A 8 6.25 5.61 -8.78
CA LEU A 8 6.93 4.47 -9.41
C LEU A 8 7.43 3.53 -8.32
N MET A 9 7.14 2.27 -8.46
CA MET A 9 7.56 1.27 -7.47
C MET A 9 8.07 0.01 -8.12
N ASP A 10 9.05 -0.58 -7.48
CA ASP A 10 9.57 -1.91 -7.78
C ASP A 10 9.52 -2.78 -6.53
N ILE A 11 8.89 -3.92 -6.64
CA ILE A 11 8.84 -4.91 -5.57
C ILE A 11 9.59 -6.14 -6.03
N ALA A 12 10.68 -6.44 -5.33
CA ALA A 12 11.46 -7.64 -5.58
C ALA A 12 11.20 -8.66 -4.48
N ARG A 13 11.03 -9.89 -4.87
CA ARG A 13 10.93 -11.01 -3.94
C ARG A 13 11.64 -12.23 -4.49
N SER A 14 12.14 -13.05 -3.57
CA SER A 14 12.60 -14.39 -3.84
C SER A 14 11.77 -15.38 -3.04
N SER A 15 11.33 -16.46 -3.66
CA SER A 15 10.56 -17.49 -2.96
C SER A 15 10.87 -18.90 -3.50
N SER A 16 10.86 -19.88 -2.60
CA SER A 16 11.06 -21.28 -2.95
C SER A 16 9.78 -22.01 -3.38
N PHE A 17 8.62 -21.38 -3.22
CA PHE A 17 7.31 -21.99 -3.50
C PHE A 17 6.46 -21.06 -4.36
N ALA A 18 5.53 -21.68 -5.08
CA ALA A 18 4.53 -20.93 -5.82
C ALA A 18 3.62 -20.15 -4.84
N GLN A 19 3.59 -18.85 -5.00
CA GLN A 19 2.78 -17.96 -4.19
C GLN A 19 1.93 -17.07 -5.08
N ARG A 20 0.74 -16.76 -4.60
CA ARG A 20 -0.11 -15.77 -5.24
C ARG A 20 0.09 -14.42 -4.55
N LEU A 21 0.38 -13.43 -5.35
CA LEU A 21 0.40 -12.04 -4.92
C LEU A 21 -0.88 -11.34 -5.38
N THR A 22 -1.44 -10.56 -4.49
CA THR A 22 -2.59 -9.70 -4.76
C THR A 22 -2.24 -8.26 -4.44
N GLY A 23 -2.54 -7.36 -5.33
CA GLY A 23 -2.12 -5.96 -5.25
C GLY A 23 -0.90 -5.70 -6.13
N PRO A 24 -0.12 -4.68 -5.85
CA PRO A 24 -0.18 -3.80 -4.67
C PRO A 24 -1.34 -2.82 -4.69
N VAL A 25 -1.74 -2.40 -3.51
CA VAL A 25 -2.76 -1.39 -3.31
C VAL A 25 -2.17 -0.26 -2.49
N MET A 26 -2.34 0.97 -2.94
CA MET A 26 -2.00 2.14 -2.13
C MET A 26 -3.19 2.53 -1.27
N VAL A 27 -2.97 2.63 0.01
CA VAL A 27 -3.99 2.99 1.00
C VAL A 27 -3.65 4.34 1.59
N VAL A 28 -4.60 5.26 1.55
CA VAL A 28 -4.48 6.59 2.17
C VAL A 28 -5.53 6.70 3.27
N PRO A 29 -5.16 6.52 4.53
CA PRO A 29 -6.07 6.73 5.64
C PRO A 29 -6.39 8.22 5.79
N PHE A 30 -7.60 8.52 6.19
CA PHE A 30 -8.01 9.89 6.44
C PHE A 30 -8.92 10.03 7.65
N ARG A 31 -8.98 11.25 8.13
CA ARG A 31 -9.97 11.73 9.09
C ARG A 31 -10.72 12.88 8.45
N LYS A 32 -12.03 12.84 8.49
CA LYS A 32 -12.89 13.88 7.97
C LYS A 32 -13.67 14.53 9.09
N THR A 33 -13.63 15.85 9.16
CA THR A 33 -14.48 16.61 10.05
C THR A 33 -15.85 16.78 9.43
N VAL A 34 -16.87 16.27 10.11
CA VAL A 34 -18.26 16.39 9.69
C VAL A 34 -18.98 17.35 10.63
N ARG A 35 -19.67 18.31 10.05
CA ARG A 35 -20.46 19.31 10.77
C ARG A 35 -21.93 18.99 10.64
N GLU A 36 -22.60 18.86 11.77
CA GLU A 36 -24.04 18.61 11.84
C GLU A 36 -24.74 19.73 12.60
N TRP A 37 -25.86 20.17 12.08
CA TRP A 37 -26.73 21.08 12.78
C TRP A 37 -27.72 20.28 13.61
N LYS A 38 -27.71 20.52 14.91
CA LYS A 38 -28.64 19.92 15.86
C LYS A 38 -29.51 20.99 16.48
N LEU A 39 -30.75 20.62 16.79
CA LEU A 39 -31.69 21.48 17.48
C LEU A 39 -31.64 21.18 18.98
N ASN A 40 -31.41 22.21 19.79
CA ASN A 40 -31.63 22.13 21.22
C ASN A 40 -33.10 22.44 21.50
N GLU A 41 -33.90 21.42 21.82
CA GLU A 41 -35.32 21.54 22.07
C GLU A 41 -35.65 22.44 23.25
N LYS A 42 -34.80 22.44 24.28
CA LYS A 42 -35.01 23.28 25.48
C LYS A 42 -34.84 24.77 25.21
N LEU A 43 -33.91 25.14 24.36
CA LEU A 43 -33.58 26.52 24.04
C LEU A 43 -34.12 26.97 22.69
N ASN A 44 -34.72 26.06 21.91
CA ASN A 44 -35.20 26.30 20.55
C ASN A 44 -34.15 26.95 19.63
N LYS A 45 -32.89 26.59 19.83
CA LYS A 45 -31.73 27.09 19.06
C LYS A 45 -31.05 25.94 18.33
N ARG A 46 -30.66 26.21 17.09
CA ARG A 46 -29.79 25.34 16.33
C ARG A 46 -28.33 25.57 16.75
N TYR A 47 -27.62 24.50 16.93
CA TYR A 47 -26.18 24.55 17.16
C TYR A 47 -25.46 23.61 16.25
N GLU A 48 -24.21 23.94 15.93
CA GLU A 48 -23.33 23.13 15.13
C GLU A 48 -22.55 22.18 16.01
N GLU A 49 -22.60 20.89 15.69
CA GLU A 49 -21.80 19.87 16.34
C GLU A 49 -20.84 19.27 15.30
N THR A 50 -19.56 19.18 15.67
CA THR A 50 -18.55 18.56 14.83
C THR A 50 -18.24 17.16 15.33
N ARG A 51 -18.12 16.23 14.40
CA ARG A 51 -17.63 14.90 14.67
C ARG A 51 -16.56 14.51 13.66
N GLU A 52 -15.74 13.54 14.00
CA GLU A 52 -14.69 13.04 13.16
C GLU A 52 -15.06 11.68 12.61
N GLU A 53 -14.99 11.53 11.30
CA GLU A 53 -15.13 10.26 10.61
C GLU A 53 -13.77 9.80 10.12
N ARG A 54 -13.49 8.52 10.29
CA ARG A 54 -12.29 7.88 9.78
C ARG A 54 -12.62 7.03 8.58
N GLY A 55 -11.73 7.02 7.61
CA GLY A 55 -11.88 6.21 6.42
C GLY A 55 -10.55 5.96 5.74
N ARG A 56 -10.62 5.27 4.63
CA ARG A 56 -9.46 4.94 3.80
C ARG A 56 -9.81 5.11 2.33
N LEU A 57 -8.88 5.65 1.58
CA LEU A 57 -8.91 5.67 0.12
C LEU A 57 -8.01 4.56 -0.40
N TYR A 58 -8.45 3.86 -1.43
CA TYR A 58 -7.71 2.78 -2.06
C TYR A 58 -7.43 3.13 -3.51
N PHE A 59 -6.16 2.96 -3.90
CA PHE A 59 -5.73 3.20 -5.27
C PHE A 59 -5.05 1.97 -5.83
N LEU A 60 -5.42 1.62 -7.04
CA LEU A 60 -4.77 0.55 -7.80
C LEU A 60 -3.72 1.15 -8.73
N PRO A 61 -2.66 0.39 -9.08
CA PRO A 61 -1.67 0.88 -10.03
C PRO A 61 -2.29 1.03 -11.42
N ASP A 62 -1.92 2.10 -12.12
CA ASP A 62 -2.33 2.35 -13.50
C ASP A 62 -1.54 1.52 -14.49
N ARG A 63 -0.30 1.20 -14.14
CA ARG A 63 0.57 0.30 -14.87
C ARG A 63 1.15 -0.73 -13.91
N PHE A 64 1.22 -1.95 -14.41
CA PHE A 64 1.71 -3.09 -13.66
C PHE A 64 2.47 -4.01 -14.60
N GLU A 65 3.72 -4.31 -14.24
CA GLU A 65 4.56 -5.24 -14.96
C GLU A 65 5.13 -6.28 -14.01
N LEU A 66 5.04 -7.52 -14.38
CA LEU A 66 5.61 -8.63 -13.63
C LEU A 66 6.75 -9.25 -14.45
N ASP A 67 7.95 -9.21 -13.93
CA ASP A 67 9.11 -9.88 -14.45
C ASP A 67 9.55 -10.96 -13.48
N GLY A 68 9.63 -12.20 -13.96
CA GLY A 68 9.97 -13.33 -13.13
C GLY A 68 11.10 -14.15 -13.72
N LYS A 69 12.09 -14.51 -12.89
CA LYS A 69 13.13 -15.46 -13.22
C LYS A 69 13.04 -16.66 -12.30
N VAL A 70 13.01 -17.86 -12.89
CA VAL A 70 13.06 -19.11 -12.14
C VAL A 70 14.47 -19.65 -12.20
N GLN A 71 15.10 -19.78 -11.03
CA GLN A 71 16.39 -20.43 -10.89
C GLN A 71 16.22 -21.77 -10.21
N THR A 72 16.94 -22.76 -10.70
CA THR A 72 16.95 -24.12 -10.13
C THR A 72 18.27 -24.32 -9.41
N GLU A 73 18.21 -24.64 -8.13
CA GLU A 73 19.39 -25.01 -7.34
C GLU A 73 19.32 -26.51 -7.02
N LEU A 74 20.41 -27.20 -7.29
CA LEU A 74 20.57 -28.59 -6.90
C LEU A 74 21.30 -28.65 -5.58
N ARG A 75 20.63 -29.12 -4.53
CA ARG A 75 21.25 -29.38 -3.23
C ARG A 75 21.37 -30.88 -3.02
N ALA A 76 22.60 -31.32 -2.73
CA ALA A 76 22.90 -32.72 -2.40
C ALA A 76 23.26 -32.84 -0.93
N ARG A 77 22.57 -33.76 -0.21
CA ARG A 77 22.93 -34.19 1.13
C ARG A 77 23.10 -35.72 1.12
N GLY A 78 24.35 -36.15 1.17
CA GLY A 78 24.65 -37.59 1.10
C GLY A 78 24.18 -38.19 -0.24
N ILE A 79 23.37 -39.25 -0.20
CA ILE A 79 22.78 -39.88 -1.36
C ILE A 79 21.48 -39.21 -1.86
N TYR A 80 20.98 -38.23 -1.12
CA TYR A 80 19.75 -37.54 -1.48
C TYR A 80 20.04 -36.25 -2.23
N GLN A 81 19.43 -36.12 -3.41
CA GLN A 81 19.45 -34.90 -4.20
C GLN A 81 18.07 -34.27 -4.22
N ALA A 82 17.98 -33.02 -3.78
CA ALA A 82 16.76 -32.24 -3.88
C ALA A 82 16.96 -31.09 -4.84
N ARG A 83 16.03 -30.93 -5.79
CA ARG A 83 15.97 -29.73 -6.64
C ARG A 83 15.13 -28.69 -5.93
N LEU A 84 15.73 -27.55 -5.64
CA LEU A 84 15.04 -26.39 -5.13
C LEU A 84 14.83 -25.39 -6.25
N PHE A 85 13.60 -24.92 -6.38
CA PHE A 85 13.24 -23.88 -7.35
C PHE A 85 13.17 -22.56 -6.60
N HIS A 86 14.01 -21.61 -7.02
CA HIS A 86 13.94 -20.24 -6.55
C HIS A 86 13.32 -19.39 -7.65
N ALA A 87 12.27 -18.70 -7.34
CA ALA A 87 11.65 -17.75 -8.24
C ALA A 87 11.94 -16.33 -7.75
N ASP A 88 12.68 -15.59 -8.55
CA ASP A 88 12.88 -14.16 -8.35
C ASP A 88 11.84 -13.41 -9.17
N ASN A 89 10.94 -12.72 -8.49
CA ASN A 89 9.91 -11.94 -9.12
C ASN A 89 10.15 -10.46 -8.84
N ARG A 90 10.05 -9.68 -9.88
CA ARG A 90 10.10 -8.23 -9.80
C ARG A 90 8.79 -7.66 -10.32
N ILE A 91 8.14 -6.87 -9.51
CA ILE A 91 6.92 -6.18 -9.84
C ILE A 91 7.23 -4.71 -9.96
N SER A 92 6.99 -4.15 -11.13
CA SER A 92 7.11 -2.73 -11.38
C SER A 92 5.72 -2.15 -11.63
N GLY A 93 5.45 -1.01 -11.04
CA GLY A 93 4.16 -0.37 -11.20
C GLY A 93 4.22 1.14 -11.01
N ARG A 94 3.17 1.78 -11.46
CA ARG A 94 3.00 3.21 -11.33
C ARG A 94 1.59 3.52 -10.86
N PHE A 95 1.49 4.37 -9.84
CA PHE A 95 0.23 4.95 -9.39
C PHE A 95 0.13 6.38 -9.89
N GLU A 96 -0.92 6.67 -10.62
CA GLU A 96 -1.31 8.03 -10.97
C GLU A 96 -2.47 8.44 -10.08
N LEU A 97 -2.21 9.37 -9.17
CA LEU A 97 -3.23 9.82 -8.25
C LEU A 97 -4.03 10.97 -8.86
N PRO A 98 -5.35 10.92 -8.77
CA PRO A 98 -6.18 12.04 -9.24
C PRO A 98 -5.94 13.29 -8.41
N ALA A 99 -6.28 14.44 -8.97
CA ALA A 99 -6.22 15.71 -8.25
C ALA A 99 -7.07 15.62 -6.98
N GLN A 100 -6.55 16.11 -5.85
CA GLN A 100 -7.20 16.05 -4.55
C GLN A 100 -7.63 14.63 -4.13
N LEU A 101 -6.89 13.60 -4.60
CA LEU A 101 -7.20 12.18 -4.36
C LEU A 101 -8.61 11.75 -4.81
N GLY A 102 -9.19 12.46 -5.76
CA GLY A 102 -10.55 12.20 -6.26
C GLY A 102 -11.66 12.79 -5.38
N ILE A 103 -11.31 13.55 -4.35
CA ILE A 103 -12.29 14.19 -3.47
C ILE A 103 -12.77 15.49 -4.12
N THR A 104 -14.06 15.58 -4.38
CA THR A 104 -14.67 16.70 -5.09
C THR A 104 -15.37 17.69 -4.16
N GLU A 105 -15.72 17.27 -2.96
CA GLU A 105 -16.45 18.08 -1.99
C GLU A 105 -15.71 18.10 -0.64
N ASP A 106 -15.68 19.25 0.00
CA ASP A 106 -15.18 19.44 1.37
C ASP A 106 -13.75 18.95 1.58
N PHE A 107 -12.89 19.09 0.59
CA PHE A 107 -11.50 18.62 0.66
C PHE A 107 -10.74 19.20 1.86
N ALA A 108 -11.02 20.44 2.24
CA ALA A 108 -10.39 21.10 3.39
C ALA A 108 -10.72 20.43 4.75
N ASP A 109 -11.81 19.68 4.81
CA ASP A 109 -12.22 18.95 6.02
C ASP A 109 -11.50 17.61 6.20
N TYR A 110 -10.75 17.17 5.21
CA TYR A 110 -9.96 15.95 5.26
C TYR A 110 -8.56 16.20 5.82
N ARG A 111 -8.13 15.28 6.68
CA ARG A 111 -6.75 15.18 7.13
C ARG A 111 -6.22 13.80 6.80
N PHE A 112 -5.14 13.77 6.05
CA PHE A 112 -4.56 12.51 5.58
C PHE A 112 -3.46 12.03 6.51
N GLU A 113 -3.50 10.74 6.82
CA GLU A 113 -2.42 10.05 7.50
C GLU A 113 -1.42 9.52 6.46
N PRO A 114 -0.21 9.10 6.88
CA PRO A 114 0.75 8.55 5.94
C PRO A 114 0.18 7.40 5.13
N ALA A 115 0.34 7.47 3.81
CA ALA A 115 -0.07 6.41 2.91
C ALA A 115 0.81 5.17 3.08
N PHE A 116 0.28 4.01 2.78
CA PHE A 116 1.04 2.78 2.76
C PHE A 116 0.69 1.92 1.56
N LEU A 117 1.64 1.09 1.13
CA LEU A 117 1.40 0.06 0.14
C LEU A 117 1.13 -1.27 0.84
N ALA A 118 0.12 -1.98 0.37
CA ALA A 118 -0.24 -3.28 0.89
C ALA A 118 -0.20 -4.32 -0.23
N VAL A 119 0.33 -5.48 0.08
CA VAL A 119 0.40 -6.63 -0.83
C VAL A 119 -0.15 -7.85 -0.11
N GLY A 120 -1.15 -8.49 -0.70
CA GLY A 120 -1.66 -9.77 -0.23
C GLY A 120 -0.78 -10.92 -0.70
N ILE A 121 -0.49 -11.88 0.17
CA ILE A 121 0.35 -13.04 -0.11
C ILE A 121 -0.36 -14.29 0.40
N SER A 122 -0.60 -15.25 -0.50
CA SER A 122 -1.36 -16.46 -0.17
C SER A 122 -0.66 -17.41 0.80
N ASP A 123 0.66 -17.44 0.79
CA ASP A 123 1.46 -18.23 1.71
C ASP A 123 2.76 -17.50 2.05
N ILE A 124 2.77 -16.88 3.21
CA ILE A 124 3.91 -16.09 3.68
C ILE A 124 5.09 -16.95 4.15
N ARG A 125 4.86 -18.22 4.46
CA ARG A 125 5.90 -19.12 5.00
C ARG A 125 7.01 -19.44 4.03
N GLY A 126 6.76 -19.38 2.74
CA GLY A 126 7.74 -19.66 1.70
C GLY A 126 8.61 -18.47 1.30
N ILE A 127 8.53 -17.34 1.97
CA ILE A 127 9.34 -16.17 1.68
C ILE A 127 10.68 -16.31 2.40
N GLU A 128 11.73 -16.63 1.65
CA GLU A 128 13.09 -16.74 2.19
C GLU A 128 13.71 -15.39 2.50
N ASN A 129 13.40 -14.41 1.70
CA ASN A 129 13.89 -13.04 1.84
C ASN A 129 12.73 -12.07 2.03
N ALA A 130 12.96 -11.07 2.86
CA ALA A 130 12.00 -10.00 3.02
C ALA A 130 11.72 -9.30 1.68
N LEU A 131 10.47 -8.98 1.44
CA LEU A 131 10.09 -8.14 0.32
C LEU A 131 10.72 -6.76 0.49
N LYS A 132 11.24 -6.23 -0.60
CA LYS A 132 11.85 -4.90 -0.63
C LYS A 132 11.12 -4.03 -1.64
N LEU A 133 10.87 -2.80 -1.25
CA LEU A 133 10.31 -1.78 -2.12
C LEU A 133 11.40 -0.79 -2.51
N GLU A 134 11.56 -0.58 -3.80
CA GLU A 134 12.32 0.54 -4.32
C GLU A 134 11.36 1.65 -4.77
N LEU A 135 11.43 2.77 -4.11
CA LEU A 135 10.64 3.96 -4.39
C LEU A 135 11.58 5.11 -4.73
N GLY A 136 11.78 5.36 -6.05
CA GLY A 136 12.81 6.30 -6.49
C GLY A 136 14.18 5.89 -5.96
N ASP A 137 14.82 6.77 -5.20
CA ASP A 137 16.14 6.53 -4.62
C ASP A 137 16.10 5.84 -3.25
N GLN A 138 14.91 5.55 -2.72
CA GLN A 138 14.74 4.98 -1.40
C GLN A 138 14.43 3.49 -1.48
N ARG A 139 15.05 2.73 -0.56
CA ARG A 139 14.73 1.34 -0.31
C ARG A 139 13.96 1.23 1.00
N LEU A 140 12.80 0.61 0.95
CA LEU A 140 11.94 0.39 2.09
C LEU A 140 11.70 -1.10 2.29
N GLU A 141 11.63 -1.51 3.54
CA GLU A 141 11.32 -2.89 3.91
C GLU A 141 9.85 -3.04 4.27
N PHE A 142 9.24 -4.12 3.80
CA PHE A 142 7.87 -4.45 4.17
C PHE A 142 7.82 -5.03 5.58
N SER A 143 6.77 -4.66 6.30
CA SER A 143 6.42 -5.23 7.59
C SER A 143 5.31 -6.27 7.44
N PRO A 144 5.24 -7.28 8.35
CA PRO A 144 4.19 -8.27 8.33
C PRO A 144 2.79 -7.67 8.49
N GLY A 145 1.82 -8.31 7.84
CA GLY A 145 0.42 -7.89 7.82
C GLY A 145 0.11 -6.96 6.67
N SER A 146 -0.97 -7.22 5.95
CA SER A 146 -1.41 -6.35 4.86
C SER A 146 -2.04 -5.04 5.35
N GLN A 147 -2.58 -5.05 6.56
CA GLN A 147 -3.37 -3.94 7.14
C GLN A 147 -4.67 -3.65 6.37
N VAL A 148 -5.06 -4.57 5.48
CA VAL A 148 -6.24 -4.45 4.64
C VAL A 148 -7.03 -5.76 4.72
N ASP A 149 -8.22 -5.72 5.31
CA ASP A 149 -9.00 -6.92 5.60
C ASP A 149 -9.29 -7.77 4.36
N TRP A 150 -9.67 -7.13 3.26
CA TRP A 150 -10.00 -7.84 2.03
C TRP A 150 -8.79 -8.38 1.25
N LEU A 151 -7.56 -7.98 1.58
CA LEU A 151 -6.34 -8.61 1.07
C LEU A 151 -5.95 -9.86 1.88
N GLY A 152 -6.40 -9.96 3.13
CA GLY A 152 -6.04 -11.05 4.01
C GLY A 152 -4.58 -10.99 4.48
N GLU A 153 -3.91 -12.13 4.48
CA GLU A 153 -2.50 -12.22 4.82
C GLU A 153 -1.64 -11.49 3.80
N GLY A 154 -0.58 -10.89 4.27
CA GLY A 154 0.34 -10.17 3.41
C GLY A 154 1.32 -9.29 4.18
N VAL A 155 1.74 -8.23 3.52
CA VAL A 155 2.72 -7.28 4.03
C VAL A 155 2.32 -5.86 3.67
N HIS A 156 2.88 -4.91 4.38
CA HIS A 156 2.68 -3.49 4.10
C HIS A 156 3.98 -2.71 4.29
N VAL A 157 4.04 -1.54 3.67
CA VAL A 157 5.12 -0.59 3.86
C VAL A 157 4.56 0.82 3.90
N THR A 158 4.87 1.56 4.94
CA THR A 158 4.49 2.96 5.05
C THR A 158 5.36 3.80 4.12
N LEU A 159 4.71 4.60 3.28
CA LEU A 159 5.40 5.51 2.38
C LEU A 159 5.92 6.72 3.15
N PRO A 160 7.11 7.24 2.79
CA PRO A 160 7.62 8.45 3.40
C PRO A 160 6.67 9.61 3.11
N ALA A 161 6.49 10.49 4.10
CA ALA A 161 5.77 11.71 3.90
C ALA A 161 6.45 12.51 2.79
N GLN A 162 5.72 12.80 1.73
CA GLN A 162 6.17 13.77 0.75
C GLN A 162 6.09 15.14 1.41
N ASP A 163 7.23 15.64 1.83
CA ASP A 163 7.33 16.99 2.34
C ASP A 163 6.85 17.95 1.25
N GLY A 164 5.68 18.56 1.48
CA GLY A 164 5.13 19.60 0.62
C GLY A 164 6.00 20.87 0.55
N LYS A 165 7.27 20.76 0.89
CA LYS A 165 8.23 21.87 0.99
C LYS A 165 9.23 21.99 -0.16
N LYS A 166 9.13 21.19 -1.19
CA LYS A 166 10.00 21.35 -2.36
C LYS A 166 9.21 21.44 -3.66
N ALA A 167 8.38 22.44 -3.74
CA ALA A 167 7.98 23.01 -5.01
C ALA A 167 8.19 24.52 -4.90
N ALA A 168 9.41 24.90 -4.93
CA ALA A 168 9.77 26.22 -5.36
C ALA A 168 10.21 26.12 -6.82
#